data_0911dbe9ca08a7c1e4b4f3e05aa8fd55
#
_entry.id   0911dbe9ca08a7c1e4b4f3e05aa8fd55
#
_cell.length_a   1.000
_cell.length_b   1.000
_cell.length_c   1.000
_cell.angle_alpha   90.00
_cell.angle_beta   90.00
_cell.angle_gamma   90.00
#
_symmetry.space_group_name_H-M   'P 1'
#
loop_
_entity.id
_entity.type
_entity.pdbx_description
1 polymer ?
#
loop_
_entity_poly.entity_id
_entity_poly.type
_entity_poly.pdbx_seq_one_letter_code
_entity_poly.pdbx_strand_id
1 'polypeptide(L)'
;MASIDTKQENQVGTISDLFNDTPLVIMPLSDFYNSKSTDINGEYTIISSNKNKEDILNALSLFLNESKNELVSADYRVAFGEGTIYFLTIMLSAILLIIFCLMCVFYPISRLKEISVYKLNGYKAFDIWKKLNKDVLIAPIIIFIASIPIQKIAFPTMDLFYFLKLSCVQLILFVGAIGLSFLTLITVKRYSISNMLKNFFDFRISLYISYIIKFAIFVGLVFTIPQLSSEVSRMIKEMQVKEAYQAQEDYVTLASFQLTGDGMQSFMNGTSQFNENLTNMFMDLTKSAKAGFVQSFWYHTEGLGLFSSEIKMPNDVDTDTEFGYMLLNDNYYDRLQFDSSVSKEELFDQDSLVIFAPESMKQKEATLKYFGQTQIYSADSNIKMSADDVCVKYYKDNRKQIFSESLQLANEDHAFFTNPVFVCLNDKYLKVFSGYLTTQAISNPVRIYDSNENKRAINEGIKKYGLELNNLQFKNVLMSGYKEQIQISQSSSIVWVAILLLVICISILSSYYILLTILISRKKEIFVKKILGYSLFNRYKNEFIYFIMIYIFGLVQIMILSRSFTSMAIYVLLVLLDILIIFRMIYVKETKQLSTMLKGEE
;
A
#
# COMPACT_ATOMS: atom_id res chain seq x y z
N MET A 1 2.62 -23.22 21.58
CA MET A 1 3.11 -21.83 21.70
C MET A 1 2.03 -20.90 21.22
N ALA A 2 1.93 -19.71 21.76
CA ALA A 2 1.01 -18.67 21.30
C ALA A 2 1.71 -17.30 21.36
N SER A 3 1.26 -16.32 20.59
CA SER A 3 1.80 -14.95 20.63
C SER A 3 1.46 -14.22 21.94
N ILE A 4 0.43 -14.69 22.64
CA ILE A 4 -0.01 -14.15 23.94
C ILE A 4 -0.07 -15.32 24.95
N ASP A 5 0.25 -15.06 26.22
CA ASP A 5 0.04 -16.03 27.28
C ASP A 5 -1.47 -16.20 27.54
N THR A 6 -2.02 -17.28 26.99
CA THR A 6 -3.46 -17.59 27.09
C THR A 6 -3.81 -18.34 28.36
N LYS A 7 -2.80 -18.74 29.18
CA LYS A 7 -2.96 -19.56 30.41
C LYS A 7 -3.71 -20.88 30.18
N GLN A 8 -3.77 -21.37 28.95
CA GLN A 8 -4.36 -22.68 28.63
C GLN A 8 -3.40 -23.81 28.97
N GLU A 9 -3.92 -24.93 29.46
CA GLU A 9 -3.12 -26.09 29.90
C GLU A 9 -2.21 -26.66 28.80
N ASN A 10 -2.53 -26.46 27.52
CA ASN A 10 -1.78 -26.96 26.38
C ASN A 10 -0.79 -25.96 25.80
N GLN A 11 -0.60 -24.80 26.41
CA GLN A 11 0.34 -23.79 25.93
C GLN A 11 1.77 -24.18 26.26
N VAL A 12 2.59 -24.48 25.24
CA VAL A 12 4.01 -24.89 25.41
C VAL A 12 4.97 -23.69 25.45
N GLY A 13 4.48 -22.47 25.28
CA GLY A 13 5.27 -21.25 25.32
C GLY A 13 4.66 -20.11 24.50
N THR A 14 5.34 -18.96 24.49
CA THR A 14 4.93 -17.78 23.71
C THR A 14 5.89 -17.54 22.56
N ILE A 15 5.37 -17.04 21.43
CA ILE A 15 6.15 -16.57 20.28
C ILE A 15 6.02 -15.05 20.26
N SER A 16 7.16 -14.36 20.27
CA SER A 16 7.16 -12.92 20.06
C SER A 16 6.96 -12.61 18.58
N ASP A 17 5.83 -12.02 18.26
CA ASP A 17 5.58 -11.42 16.96
C ASP A 17 5.53 -9.90 17.13
N LEU A 18 6.47 -9.20 16.46
CA LEU A 18 6.63 -7.74 16.58
C LEU A 18 5.60 -6.94 15.80
N PHE A 19 4.90 -7.57 14.85
CA PHE A 19 4.12 -6.85 13.83
C PHE A 19 2.71 -7.40 13.62
N ASN A 20 2.29 -8.42 14.33
CA ASN A 20 0.99 -9.04 14.15
C ASN A 20 0.10 -8.83 15.37
N ASP A 21 -0.96 -8.05 15.22
CA ASP A 21 -2.02 -7.89 16.22
C ASP A 21 -2.92 -9.13 16.34
N THR A 22 -2.73 -10.12 15.46
CA THR A 22 -3.48 -11.39 15.50
C THR A 22 -2.73 -12.41 16.38
N PRO A 23 -3.43 -13.03 17.34
CA PRO A 23 -2.80 -14.03 18.19
C PRO A 23 -2.39 -15.26 17.37
N LEU A 24 -1.09 -15.47 17.23
CA LEU A 24 -0.54 -16.69 16.64
C LEU A 24 -0.55 -17.79 17.71
N VAL A 25 -1.30 -18.85 17.46
CA VAL A 25 -1.39 -20.01 18.36
C VAL A 25 -0.74 -21.19 17.66
N ILE A 26 0.31 -21.77 18.26
CA ILE A 26 0.91 -23.03 17.81
C ILE A 26 0.43 -24.14 18.73
N MET A 27 -0.24 -25.14 18.16
CA MET A 27 -0.71 -26.33 18.84
C MET A 27 -0.28 -27.59 18.10
N PRO A 28 -0.26 -28.75 18.76
CA PRO A 28 -0.04 -30.02 18.06
C PRO A 28 -1.05 -30.23 16.94
N LEU A 29 -0.60 -30.78 15.82
CA LEU A 29 -1.48 -31.02 14.64
C LEU A 29 -2.67 -31.94 14.99
N SER A 30 -2.47 -32.91 15.89
CA SER A 30 -3.53 -33.76 16.43
C SER A 30 -4.63 -32.97 17.15
N ASP A 31 -4.24 -31.98 17.96
CA ASP A 31 -5.17 -31.16 18.72
C ASP A 31 -5.89 -30.18 17.81
N PHE A 32 -5.20 -29.64 16.81
CA PHE A 32 -5.76 -28.82 15.74
C PHE A 32 -6.82 -29.60 14.95
N TYR A 33 -6.51 -30.83 14.53
CA TYR A 33 -7.43 -31.70 13.82
C TYR A 33 -8.68 -32.07 14.65
N ASN A 34 -8.48 -32.32 15.95
CA ASN A 34 -9.56 -32.70 16.88
C ASN A 34 -10.43 -31.50 17.30
N SER A 35 -9.91 -30.27 17.19
CA SER A 35 -10.65 -29.06 17.62
C SER A 35 -11.90 -28.78 16.77
N LYS A 36 -11.99 -29.35 15.57
CA LYS A 36 -13.10 -29.17 14.60
C LYS A 36 -13.46 -27.70 14.31
N SER A 37 -12.65 -26.78 14.75
CA SER A 37 -12.96 -25.35 14.75
C SER A 37 -12.31 -24.57 13.61
N THR A 38 -11.42 -25.20 12.83
CA THR A 38 -10.62 -24.51 11.81
C THR A 38 -10.40 -25.37 10.59
N ASP A 39 -10.23 -24.71 9.46
CA ASP A 39 -9.91 -25.34 8.17
C ASP A 39 -8.54 -26.03 8.23
N ILE A 40 -8.42 -27.22 7.66
CA ILE A 40 -7.15 -27.97 7.60
C ILE A 40 -6.22 -27.37 6.53
N ASN A 41 -6.70 -26.46 5.71
CA ASN A 41 -5.91 -25.79 4.68
C ASN A 41 -4.94 -24.78 5.29
N GLY A 42 -3.68 -24.95 4.93
CA GLY A 42 -2.64 -24.05 5.42
C GLY A 42 -1.27 -24.42 4.88
N GLU A 43 -0.29 -23.59 5.16
CA GLU A 43 1.11 -23.90 4.90
C GLU A 43 1.66 -24.82 6.00
N TYR A 44 2.27 -25.92 5.59
CA TYR A 44 2.85 -26.90 6.50
C TYR A 44 4.37 -26.91 6.35
N THR A 45 5.08 -26.69 7.45
CA THR A 45 6.53 -26.91 7.50
C THR A 45 6.83 -28.26 8.14
N ILE A 46 7.43 -29.16 7.39
CA ILE A 46 7.81 -30.50 7.86
C ILE A 46 9.26 -30.49 8.30
N ILE A 47 9.49 -30.74 9.59
CA ILE A 47 10.83 -30.90 10.17
C ILE A 47 11.00 -32.38 10.52
N SER A 48 11.95 -33.05 9.88
CA SER A 48 12.25 -34.45 10.13
C SER A 48 13.75 -34.67 10.35
N SER A 49 14.10 -35.36 11.42
CA SER A 49 15.48 -35.72 11.74
C SER A 49 15.94 -37.01 11.03
N ASN A 50 15.01 -37.85 10.58
CA ASN A 50 15.28 -39.24 10.15
C ASN A 50 14.92 -39.53 8.69
N LYS A 51 14.34 -38.61 7.92
CA LYS A 51 13.98 -38.79 6.52
C LYS A 51 14.56 -37.71 5.65
N ASN A 52 15.06 -38.06 4.48
CA ASN A 52 15.52 -37.10 3.50
C ASN A 52 14.34 -36.33 2.88
N LYS A 53 14.59 -35.08 2.46
CA LYS A 53 13.61 -34.23 1.77
C LYS A 53 12.93 -34.97 0.59
N GLU A 54 13.70 -35.77 -0.16
CA GLU A 54 13.19 -36.52 -1.30
C GLU A 54 12.18 -37.62 -0.91
N ASP A 55 12.37 -38.30 0.21
CA ASP A 55 11.44 -39.32 0.68
C ASP A 55 10.10 -38.71 1.10
N ILE A 56 10.16 -37.54 1.72
CA ILE A 56 8.96 -36.77 2.11
C ILE A 56 8.22 -36.28 0.87
N LEU A 57 8.94 -35.72 -0.11
CA LEU A 57 8.37 -35.25 -1.37
C LEU A 57 7.78 -36.39 -2.20
N ASN A 58 8.41 -37.57 -2.20
CA ASN A 58 7.86 -38.76 -2.82
C ASN A 58 6.55 -39.19 -2.18
N ALA A 59 6.50 -39.21 -0.85
CA ALA A 59 5.30 -39.61 -0.12
C ALA A 59 4.16 -38.60 -0.35
N LEU A 60 4.47 -37.29 -0.34
CA LEU A 60 3.49 -36.21 -0.61
C LEU A 60 3.01 -36.23 -2.06
N SER A 61 3.91 -36.44 -3.03
CA SER A 61 3.57 -36.52 -4.45
C SER A 61 2.64 -37.69 -4.73
N LEU A 62 2.87 -38.83 -4.11
CA LEU A 62 2.00 -40.00 -4.21
C LEU A 62 0.63 -39.78 -3.54
N PHE A 63 0.62 -39.12 -2.39
CA PHE A 63 -0.60 -38.85 -1.62
C PHE A 63 -1.50 -37.81 -2.28
N LEU A 64 -0.90 -36.72 -2.78
CA LEU A 64 -1.61 -35.60 -3.40
C LEU A 64 -1.84 -35.79 -4.91
N ASN A 65 -1.23 -36.78 -5.52
CA ASN A 65 -1.23 -37.03 -6.97
C ASN A 65 -0.70 -35.83 -7.79
N GLU A 66 0.26 -35.08 -7.20
CA GLU A 66 0.86 -33.87 -7.78
C GLU A 66 2.33 -34.11 -8.13
N SER A 67 2.84 -33.41 -9.14
CA SER A 67 4.25 -33.55 -9.51
C SER A 67 5.17 -32.94 -8.44
N LYS A 68 6.35 -33.53 -8.21
CA LYS A 68 7.34 -33.02 -7.25
C LYS A 68 7.73 -31.58 -7.52
N ASN A 69 7.79 -31.19 -8.79
CA ASN A 69 8.17 -29.83 -9.18
C ASN A 69 7.10 -28.80 -8.77
N GLU A 70 5.84 -29.17 -8.82
CA GLU A 70 4.74 -28.32 -8.36
C GLU A 70 4.74 -28.17 -6.84
N LEU A 71 5.04 -29.23 -6.10
CA LEU A 71 5.17 -29.19 -4.63
C LEU A 71 6.37 -28.36 -4.14
N VAL A 72 7.40 -28.20 -4.96
CA VAL A 72 8.63 -27.44 -4.61
C VAL A 72 8.59 -26.01 -5.14
N SER A 73 7.79 -25.73 -6.16
CA SER A 73 7.75 -24.43 -6.85
C SER A 73 6.87 -23.37 -6.17
N ALA A 74 6.44 -23.59 -4.93
CA ALA A 74 5.77 -22.56 -4.16
C ALA A 74 6.69 -21.32 -4.05
N ASP A 75 6.47 -20.37 -4.95
CA ASP A 75 7.09 -19.05 -4.90
C ASP A 75 6.61 -18.39 -3.60
N TYR A 76 7.49 -18.33 -2.62
CA TYR A 76 7.26 -17.58 -1.38
C TYR A 76 7.16 -16.10 -1.73
N ARG A 77 5.99 -15.67 -2.13
CA ARG A 77 5.69 -14.23 -2.19
C ARG A 77 5.52 -13.77 -0.74
N VAL A 78 6.61 -13.29 -0.18
CA VAL A 78 6.60 -12.55 1.08
C VAL A 78 5.42 -11.56 1.03
N ALA A 79 4.52 -11.68 1.98
CA ALA A 79 3.38 -10.78 2.07
C ALA A 79 3.87 -9.33 2.01
N PHE A 80 3.30 -8.53 1.13
CA PHE A 80 3.75 -7.19 0.73
C PHE A 80 3.95 -6.18 1.89
N GLY A 81 3.51 -6.51 3.11
CA GLY A 81 3.65 -5.65 4.30
C GLY A 81 5.08 -5.48 4.82
N GLU A 82 5.88 -6.54 4.81
CA GLU A 82 7.22 -6.48 5.41
C GLU A 82 8.20 -5.64 4.57
N GLY A 83 8.17 -5.76 3.25
CA GLY A 83 9.07 -5.01 2.35
C GLY A 83 8.88 -3.48 2.45
N THR A 84 7.65 -3.02 2.62
CA THR A 84 7.34 -1.60 2.74
C THR A 84 7.88 -1.02 4.04
N ILE A 85 7.73 -1.71 5.17
CA ILE A 85 8.25 -1.28 6.48
C ILE A 85 9.77 -1.21 6.47
N TYR A 86 10.45 -2.19 5.88
CA TYR A 86 11.92 -2.17 5.72
C TYR A 86 12.37 -0.99 4.87
N PHE A 87 11.75 -0.76 3.72
CA PHE A 87 12.06 0.37 2.86
C PHE A 87 11.89 1.71 3.57
N LEU A 88 10.77 1.89 4.29
CA LEU A 88 10.47 3.09 5.07
C LEU A 88 11.51 3.32 6.18
N THR A 89 11.91 2.27 6.88
CA THR A 89 12.92 2.34 7.94
C THR A 89 14.28 2.74 7.38
N ILE A 90 14.68 2.19 6.24
CA ILE A 90 15.92 2.55 5.55
C ILE A 90 15.90 4.01 5.11
N MET A 91 14.80 4.47 4.49
CA MET A 91 14.62 5.86 4.05
C MET A 91 14.68 6.83 5.23
N LEU A 92 13.97 6.55 6.33
CA LEU A 92 14.01 7.38 7.54
C LEU A 92 15.43 7.45 8.13
N SER A 93 16.13 6.32 8.19
CA SER A 93 17.50 6.25 8.68
C SER A 93 18.46 7.06 7.81
N ALA A 94 18.33 6.98 6.49
CA ALA A 94 19.13 7.77 5.54
C ALA A 94 18.88 9.28 5.71
N ILE A 95 17.62 9.67 5.91
CA ILE A 95 17.22 11.05 6.17
C ILE A 95 17.86 11.58 7.45
N LEU A 96 17.77 10.84 8.55
CA LEU A 96 18.36 11.22 9.83
C LEU A 96 19.88 11.33 9.72
N LEU A 97 20.51 10.45 8.98
CA LEU A 97 21.95 10.47 8.72
C LEU A 97 22.37 11.74 7.94
N ILE A 98 21.59 12.16 6.95
CA ILE A 98 21.80 13.41 6.20
C ILE A 98 21.70 14.63 7.13
N ILE A 99 20.67 14.69 8.00
CA ILE A 99 20.53 15.78 8.99
C ILE A 99 21.77 15.81 9.88
N PHE A 100 22.19 14.67 10.36
CA PHE A 100 23.34 14.58 11.25
C PHE A 100 24.65 15.01 10.55
N CYS A 101 24.87 14.63 9.30
CA CYS A 101 25.98 15.13 8.49
C CYS A 101 25.97 16.66 8.36
N LEU A 102 24.81 17.24 8.07
CA LEU A 102 24.66 18.71 8.01
C LEU A 102 25.05 19.35 9.34
N MET A 103 24.55 18.84 10.45
CA MET A 103 24.91 19.35 11.77
C MET A 103 26.42 19.25 12.02
N CYS A 104 27.06 18.13 11.73
CA CYS A 104 28.50 17.95 11.92
C CYS A 104 29.36 18.90 11.09
N VAL A 105 28.90 19.30 9.91
CA VAL A 105 29.59 20.27 9.04
C VAL A 105 29.40 21.71 9.52
N PHE A 106 28.18 22.08 9.93
CA PHE A 106 27.84 23.48 10.25
C PHE A 106 28.07 23.87 11.70
N TYR A 107 27.95 22.94 12.64
CA TYR A 107 28.14 23.22 14.05
C TYR A 107 29.52 23.84 14.39
N PRO A 108 30.65 23.28 13.88
CA PRO A 108 31.97 23.90 14.10
C PRO A 108 32.09 25.28 13.49
N ILE A 109 31.44 25.53 12.35
CA ILE A 109 31.50 26.82 11.66
C ILE A 109 30.83 27.92 12.51
N SER A 110 29.75 27.59 13.18
CA SER A 110 29.07 28.54 14.07
C SER A 110 29.87 28.87 15.34
N ARG A 111 30.85 28.02 15.72
CA ARG A 111 31.67 28.16 16.93
C ARG A 111 33.15 28.43 16.66
N LEU A 112 33.49 28.99 15.51
CA LEU A 112 34.88 29.20 15.11
C LEU A 112 35.65 30.11 16.03
N LYS A 113 35.04 31.14 16.60
CA LYS A 113 35.68 32.02 17.61
C LYS A 113 36.06 31.25 18.87
N GLU A 114 35.19 30.36 19.33
CA GLU A 114 35.42 29.47 20.47
C GLU A 114 36.56 28.49 20.19
N ILE A 115 36.56 27.90 18.99
CA ILE A 115 37.65 27.02 18.54
C ILE A 115 39.00 27.75 18.52
N SER A 116 39.04 29.00 18.06
CA SER A 116 40.26 29.78 18.02
C SER A 116 40.80 30.05 19.41
N VAL A 117 39.92 30.36 20.38
CA VAL A 117 40.31 30.54 21.80
C VAL A 117 40.89 29.27 22.39
N TYR A 118 40.29 28.11 22.12
CA TYR A 118 40.83 26.83 22.56
C TYR A 118 42.20 26.53 21.95
N LYS A 119 42.39 26.83 20.67
CA LYS A 119 43.71 26.66 20.01
C LYS A 119 44.75 27.61 20.59
N LEU A 120 44.43 28.87 20.87
CA LEU A 120 45.31 29.81 21.55
C LEU A 120 45.73 29.33 22.93
N ASN A 121 44.85 28.67 23.65
CA ASN A 121 45.14 28.08 24.96
C ASN A 121 45.87 26.72 24.86
N GLY A 122 46.35 26.33 23.67
CA GLY A 122 47.16 25.13 23.48
C GLY A 122 46.38 23.80 23.41
N TYR A 123 45.07 23.82 23.33
CA TYR A 123 44.27 22.58 23.19
C TYR A 123 44.58 21.91 21.84
N LYS A 124 44.79 20.58 21.89
CA LYS A 124 44.94 19.76 20.68
C LYS A 124 43.62 19.63 19.93
N ALA A 125 43.66 19.37 18.64
CA ALA A 125 42.45 19.27 17.81
C ALA A 125 41.46 18.25 18.32
N PHE A 126 41.90 17.14 18.90
CA PHE A 126 41.06 16.11 19.50
C PHE A 126 40.37 16.57 20.78
N ASP A 127 41.03 17.36 21.62
CA ASP A 127 40.45 17.90 22.84
C ASP A 127 39.36 18.94 22.50
N ILE A 128 39.59 19.72 21.47
CA ILE A 128 38.61 20.68 20.95
C ILE A 128 37.39 19.92 20.39
N TRP A 129 37.64 18.85 19.60
CA TRP A 129 36.57 18.00 19.08
C TRP A 129 35.71 17.41 20.21
N LYS A 130 36.35 16.87 21.25
CA LYS A 130 35.66 16.30 22.40
C LYS A 130 34.79 17.33 23.14
N LYS A 131 35.31 18.56 23.32
CA LYS A 131 34.54 19.66 23.94
C LYS A 131 33.36 20.10 23.10
N LEU A 132 33.56 20.26 21.79
CA LEU A 132 32.50 20.70 20.85
C LEU A 132 31.40 19.66 20.72
N ASN A 133 31.77 18.39 20.64
CA ASN A 133 30.81 17.31 20.39
C ASN A 133 30.35 16.61 21.68
N LYS A 134 30.60 17.18 22.87
CA LYS A 134 30.22 16.59 24.13
C LYS A 134 28.74 16.19 24.16
N ASP A 135 27.86 17.07 23.74
CA ASP A 135 26.41 16.83 23.73
C ASP A 135 26.03 15.79 22.67
N VAL A 136 26.66 15.83 21.50
CA VAL A 136 26.48 14.85 20.42
C VAL A 136 26.97 13.44 20.82
N LEU A 137 27.95 13.35 21.72
CA LEU A 137 28.47 12.06 22.23
C LEU A 137 27.61 11.52 23.37
N ILE A 138 27.07 12.40 24.23
CA ILE A 138 26.29 12.02 25.41
C ILE A 138 24.85 11.71 25.03
N ALA A 139 24.23 12.48 24.15
CA ALA A 139 22.83 12.33 23.80
C ALA A 139 22.47 10.92 23.26
N PRO A 140 23.23 10.30 22.34
CA PRO A 140 22.96 8.95 21.87
C PRO A 140 23.08 7.89 22.99
N ILE A 141 23.98 8.07 23.95
CA ILE A 141 24.12 7.17 25.10
C ILE A 141 22.86 7.24 25.96
N ILE A 142 22.38 8.45 26.23
CA ILE A 142 21.14 8.66 27.01
C ILE A 142 19.95 8.06 26.25
N ILE A 143 19.86 8.30 24.94
CA ILE A 143 18.79 7.76 24.10
C ILE A 143 18.84 6.23 24.09
N PHE A 144 20.02 5.64 23.95
CA PHE A 144 20.20 4.18 24.00
C PHE A 144 19.72 3.60 25.32
N ILE A 145 20.14 4.16 26.45
CA ILE A 145 19.73 3.72 27.78
C ILE A 145 18.22 3.89 27.99
N ALA A 146 17.66 5.03 27.55
CA ALA A 146 16.23 5.30 27.66
C ALA A 146 15.38 4.42 26.72
N SER A 147 15.92 4.01 25.58
CA SER A 147 15.22 3.14 24.64
C SER A 147 14.95 1.73 25.17
N ILE A 148 15.80 1.23 26.07
CA ILE A 148 15.67 -0.12 26.67
C ILE A 148 14.31 -0.30 27.37
N PRO A 149 13.94 0.53 28.38
CA PRO A 149 12.64 0.41 29.04
C PRO A 149 11.48 0.73 28.11
N ILE A 150 11.64 1.68 27.18
CA ILE A 150 10.60 2.04 26.20
C ILE A 150 10.29 0.84 25.30
N GLN A 151 11.32 0.15 24.79
CA GLN A 151 11.15 -1.06 23.96
C GLN A 151 10.40 -2.16 24.75
N LYS A 152 10.75 -2.35 26.02
CA LYS A 152 10.11 -3.36 26.86
C LYS A 152 8.65 -3.03 27.20
N ILE A 153 8.31 -1.74 27.30
CA ILE A 153 6.93 -1.29 27.51
C ILE A 153 6.11 -1.40 26.22
N ALA A 154 6.70 -0.98 25.10
CA ALA A 154 6.03 -1.01 23.80
C ALA A 154 5.83 -2.46 23.27
N PHE A 155 6.77 -3.35 23.59
CA PHE A 155 6.77 -4.75 23.14
C PHE A 155 6.99 -5.70 24.31
N PRO A 156 5.99 -5.91 25.16
CA PRO A 156 6.16 -6.70 26.40
C PRO A 156 6.51 -8.17 26.15
N THR A 157 6.12 -8.72 25.00
CA THR A 157 6.36 -10.12 24.58
C THR A 157 7.64 -10.31 23.76
N MET A 158 8.45 -9.25 23.59
CA MET A 158 9.66 -9.30 22.76
C MET A 158 10.68 -10.30 23.31
N ASP A 159 11.10 -11.23 22.46
CA ASP A 159 12.15 -12.20 22.78
C ASP A 159 13.53 -11.54 22.89
N LEU A 160 14.42 -12.12 23.70
CA LEU A 160 15.79 -11.64 23.93
C LEU A 160 16.56 -11.48 22.59
N PHE A 161 16.34 -12.37 21.64
CA PHE A 161 17.00 -12.32 20.33
C PHE A 161 16.64 -11.05 19.55
N TYR A 162 15.36 -10.69 19.47
CA TYR A 162 14.90 -9.47 18.81
C TYR A 162 15.39 -8.21 19.54
N PHE A 163 15.37 -8.24 20.86
CA PHE A 163 15.92 -7.15 21.66
C PHE A 163 17.42 -6.92 21.38
N LEU A 164 18.22 -7.99 21.30
CA LEU A 164 19.63 -7.90 20.95
C LEU A 164 19.83 -7.38 19.52
N LYS A 165 19.05 -7.86 18.55
CA LYS A 165 19.10 -7.40 17.15
C LYS A 165 18.82 -5.90 17.03
N LEU A 166 17.78 -5.42 17.69
CA LEU A 166 17.42 -3.99 17.71
C LEU A 166 18.50 -3.14 18.39
N SER A 167 19.05 -3.62 19.51
CA SER A 167 20.16 -2.98 20.21
C SER A 167 21.45 -2.93 19.38
N CYS A 168 21.74 -3.96 18.59
CA CYS A 168 22.85 -3.96 17.62
C CYS A 168 22.67 -2.89 16.53
N VAL A 169 21.47 -2.75 15.99
CA VAL A 169 21.18 -1.70 14.98
C VAL A 169 21.40 -0.32 15.58
N GLN A 170 20.91 -0.07 16.80
CA GLN A 170 21.13 1.19 17.52
C GLN A 170 22.62 1.46 17.77
N LEU A 171 23.39 0.44 18.14
CA LEU A 171 24.82 0.55 18.34
C LEU A 171 25.55 0.92 17.04
N ILE A 172 25.18 0.30 15.92
CA ILE A 172 25.74 0.63 14.59
C ILE A 172 25.45 2.09 14.22
N LEU A 173 24.23 2.56 14.44
CA LEU A 173 23.87 3.96 14.22
C LEU A 173 24.66 4.91 15.13
N PHE A 174 24.88 4.54 16.38
CA PHE A 174 25.70 5.31 17.32
C PHE A 174 27.17 5.40 16.90
N VAL A 175 27.77 4.27 16.50
CA VAL A 175 29.16 4.24 15.99
C VAL A 175 29.25 5.06 14.69
N GLY A 176 28.26 4.98 13.81
CA GLY A 176 28.15 5.80 12.61
C GLY A 176 28.10 7.30 12.93
N ALA A 177 27.28 7.70 13.91
CA ALA A 177 27.19 9.08 14.38
C ALA A 177 28.52 9.60 14.93
N ILE A 178 29.23 8.81 15.73
CA ILE A 178 30.58 9.16 16.19
C ILE A 178 31.53 9.31 15.00
N GLY A 179 31.50 8.37 14.06
CA GLY A 179 32.32 8.44 12.83
C GLY A 179 32.09 9.73 12.06
N LEU A 180 30.84 10.12 11.85
CA LEU A 180 30.47 11.37 11.17
C LEU A 180 30.90 12.61 11.96
N SER A 181 30.86 12.57 13.29
CA SER A 181 31.32 13.69 14.12
C SER A 181 32.80 14.02 13.90
N PHE A 182 33.63 13.07 13.42
CA PHE A 182 35.02 13.34 13.06
C PHE A 182 35.17 14.32 11.87
N LEU A 183 34.09 14.58 11.09
CA LEU A 183 34.09 15.64 10.09
C LEU A 183 34.41 17.02 10.73
N THR A 184 34.03 17.22 11.98
CA THR A 184 34.37 18.45 12.73
C THR A 184 35.87 18.59 12.97
N LEU A 185 36.63 17.48 13.10
CA LEU A 185 38.10 17.52 13.21
C LEU A 185 38.79 18.07 11.94
N ILE A 186 38.21 17.78 10.78
CA ILE A 186 38.75 18.26 9.50
C ILE A 186 38.69 19.79 9.49
N THR A 187 37.55 20.36 9.93
CA THR A 187 37.39 21.81 10.03
C THR A 187 38.31 22.42 11.07
N VAL A 188 38.44 21.80 12.26
CA VAL A 188 39.34 22.28 13.32
C VAL A 188 40.81 22.23 12.88
N LYS A 189 41.29 21.18 12.20
CA LYS A 189 42.66 21.06 11.74
C LYS A 189 43.02 22.04 10.62
N ARG A 190 42.10 22.30 9.71
CA ARG A 190 42.34 23.04 8.47
C ARG A 190 42.54 24.53 8.69
N TYR A 191 41.90 25.13 9.68
CA TYR A 191 41.92 26.58 9.86
C TYR A 191 43.05 27.01 10.83
N SER A 192 43.87 27.99 10.39
CA SER A 192 44.87 28.65 11.24
C SER A 192 44.19 29.59 12.25
N ILE A 193 44.83 29.79 13.41
CA ILE A 193 44.32 30.66 14.48
C ILE A 193 44.09 32.09 14.00
N SER A 194 45.03 32.61 13.21
CA SER A 194 44.94 33.99 12.66
C SER A 194 43.70 34.15 11.74
N ASN A 195 43.42 33.17 10.91
CA ASN A 195 42.27 33.21 10.01
C ASN A 195 40.95 33.09 10.77
N MET A 196 40.89 32.28 11.82
CA MET A 196 39.71 32.11 12.66
C MET A 196 39.38 33.42 13.44
N LEU A 197 40.37 34.10 14.00
CA LEU A 197 40.18 35.34 14.73
C LEU A 197 39.79 36.52 13.82
N LYS A 198 40.34 36.56 12.61
CA LYS A 198 40.03 37.60 11.63
C LYS A 198 38.74 37.36 10.85
N ASN A 199 37.99 36.28 11.15
CA ASN A 199 36.84 35.84 10.37
C ASN A 199 37.14 35.64 8.87
N PHE A 200 38.40 35.34 8.52
CA PHE A 200 38.80 34.99 7.17
C PHE A 200 38.71 33.47 6.97
N PHE A 201 37.61 33.02 6.39
CA PHE A 201 37.35 31.60 6.18
C PHE A 201 37.18 31.30 4.70
N ASP A 202 37.82 30.25 4.24
CA ASP A 202 37.51 29.66 2.94
C ASP A 202 36.30 28.70 3.12
N PHE A 203 35.12 29.26 2.97
CA PHE A 203 33.84 28.52 3.07
C PHE A 203 33.52 27.69 1.83
N ARG A 204 34.35 27.72 0.79
CA ARG A 204 34.05 27.08 -0.50
C ARG A 204 33.73 25.59 -0.34
N ILE A 205 34.56 24.87 0.41
CA ILE A 205 34.31 23.43 0.63
C ILE A 205 33.03 23.17 1.39
N SER A 206 32.74 23.95 2.43
CA SER A 206 31.48 23.84 3.17
C SER A 206 30.27 24.10 2.28
N LEU A 207 30.37 25.09 1.38
CA LEU A 207 29.33 25.38 0.38
C LEU A 207 29.16 24.21 -0.61
N TYR A 208 30.26 23.65 -1.13
CA TYR A 208 30.18 22.50 -2.04
C TYR A 208 29.53 21.28 -1.37
N ILE A 209 29.92 20.96 -0.14
CA ILE A 209 29.29 19.88 0.62
C ILE A 209 27.80 20.13 0.80
N SER A 210 27.42 21.36 1.16
CA SER A 210 26.02 21.73 1.34
C SER A 210 25.21 21.63 0.06
N TYR A 211 25.80 22.00 -1.07
CA TYR A 211 25.19 21.85 -2.38
C TYR A 211 25.00 20.39 -2.77
N ILE A 212 25.98 19.54 -2.51
CA ILE A 212 25.88 18.09 -2.75
C ILE A 212 24.75 17.49 -1.90
N ILE A 213 24.67 17.88 -0.62
CA ILE A 213 23.61 17.43 0.28
C ILE A 213 22.24 17.92 -0.20
N LYS A 214 22.11 19.18 -0.61
CA LYS A 214 20.87 19.73 -1.17
C LYS A 214 20.43 18.95 -2.42
N PHE A 215 21.38 18.67 -3.30
CA PHE A 215 21.13 17.85 -4.49
C PHE A 215 20.64 16.44 -4.11
N ALA A 216 21.31 15.77 -3.16
CA ALA A 216 20.90 14.45 -2.69
C ALA A 216 19.48 14.45 -2.09
N ILE A 217 19.11 15.52 -1.35
CA ILE A 217 17.75 15.69 -0.83
C ILE A 217 16.73 15.79 -1.97
N PHE A 218 17.03 16.55 -3.03
CA PHE A 218 16.14 16.68 -4.18
C PHE A 218 16.03 15.37 -4.98
N VAL A 219 17.11 14.60 -5.11
CA VAL A 219 17.06 13.24 -5.67
C VAL A 219 16.14 12.36 -4.82
N GLY A 220 16.22 12.43 -3.49
CA GLY A 220 15.30 11.73 -2.59
C GLY A 220 13.83 12.13 -2.83
N LEU A 221 13.54 13.43 -3.01
CA LEU A 221 12.19 13.93 -3.33
C LEU A 221 11.66 13.36 -4.65
N VAL A 222 12.52 13.23 -5.65
CA VAL A 222 12.16 12.65 -6.95
C VAL A 222 11.65 11.21 -6.82
N PHE A 223 12.19 10.43 -5.89
CA PHE A 223 11.72 9.06 -5.64
C PHE A 223 10.51 9.00 -4.71
N THR A 224 10.38 9.91 -3.75
CA THR A 224 9.27 9.87 -2.76
C THR A 224 7.97 10.45 -3.30
N ILE A 225 8.01 11.48 -4.16
CA ILE A 225 6.82 12.16 -4.68
C ILE A 225 5.93 11.24 -5.54
N PRO A 226 6.46 10.44 -6.50
CA PRO A 226 5.63 9.50 -7.26
C PRO A 226 4.94 8.47 -6.38
N GLN A 227 5.65 7.93 -5.39
CA GLN A 227 5.08 6.99 -4.43
C GLN A 227 3.95 7.62 -3.61
N LEU A 228 4.18 8.83 -3.09
CA LEU A 228 3.14 9.56 -2.38
C LEU A 228 1.93 9.86 -3.27
N SER A 229 2.17 10.27 -4.52
CA SER A 229 1.09 10.56 -5.46
C SER A 229 0.24 9.32 -5.75
N SER A 230 0.87 8.15 -5.93
CA SER A 230 0.15 6.90 -6.12
C SER A 230 -0.65 6.50 -4.86
N GLU A 231 -0.07 6.65 -3.69
CA GLU A 231 -0.74 6.36 -2.41
C GLU A 231 -1.93 7.29 -2.15
N VAL A 232 -1.78 8.59 -2.41
CA VAL A 232 -2.89 9.55 -2.28
C VAL A 232 -4.01 9.22 -3.27
N SER A 233 -3.66 8.90 -4.52
CA SER A 233 -4.66 8.48 -5.52
C SER A 233 -5.38 7.20 -5.09
N ARG A 234 -4.64 6.22 -4.56
CA ARG A 234 -5.21 4.99 -3.99
C ARG A 234 -6.14 5.29 -2.82
N MET A 235 -5.72 6.14 -1.88
CA MET A 235 -6.53 6.53 -0.73
C MET A 235 -7.86 7.19 -1.15
N ILE A 236 -7.85 8.07 -2.17
CA ILE A 236 -9.06 8.70 -2.67
C ILE A 236 -10.01 7.64 -3.26
N LYS A 237 -9.49 6.69 -4.06
CA LYS A 237 -10.27 5.59 -4.62
C LYS A 237 -10.84 4.69 -3.51
N GLU A 238 -10.02 4.34 -2.53
CA GLU A 238 -10.46 3.54 -1.38
C GLU A 238 -11.56 4.24 -0.56
N MET A 239 -11.51 5.57 -0.43
CA MET A 239 -12.59 6.32 0.21
C MET A 239 -13.89 6.19 -0.58
N GLN A 240 -13.86 6.30 -1.91
CA GLN A 240 -15.04 6.12 -2.76
C GLN A 240 -15.59 4.69 -2.68
N VAL A 241 -14.69 3.69 -2.72
CA VAL A 241 -15.05 2.27 -2.55
C VAL A 241 -15.64 2.01 -1.16
N LYS A 242 -15.07 2.63 -0.12
CA LYS A 242 -15.60 2.57 1.24
C LYS A 242 -17.02 3.11 1.33
N GLU A 243 -17.28 4.28 0.75
CA GLU A 243 -18.62 4.87 0.74
C GLU A 243 -19.63 3.96 0.01
N ALA A 244 -19.21 3.34 -1.10
CA ALA A 244 -20.04 2.40 -1.84
C ALA A 244 -20.36 1.13 -1.03
N TYR A 245 -19.38 0.59 -0.28
CA TYR A 245 -19.64 -0.53 0.64
C TYR A 245 -20.44 -0.12 1.88
N GLN A 246 -20.28 1.10 2.38
CA GLN A 246 -21.11 1.63 3.47
C GLN A 246 -22.59 1.75 3.06
N ALA A 247 -22.86 2.07 1.80
CA ALA A 247 -24.23 2.07 1.28
C ALA A 247 -24.87 0.67 1.28
N GLN A 248 -24.09 -0.39 1.51
CA GLN A 248 -24.54 -1.77 1.63
C GLN A 248 -24.45 -2.31 3.07
N GLU A 249 -24.31 -1.43 4.06
CA GLU A 249 -24.18 -1.83 5.47
C GLU A 249 -25.36 -2.67 5.97
N ASP A 250 -26.53 -2.48 5.37
CA ASP A 250 -27.74 -3.23 5.70
C ASP A 250 -27.79 -4.65 5.08
N TYR A 251 -26.74 -5.07 4.37
CA TYR A 251 -26.73 -6.38 3.69
C TYR A 251 -25.66 -7.29 4.28
N VAL A 252 -26.02 -8.59 4.36
CA VAL A 252 -25.11 -9.66 4.74
C VAL A 252 -24.74 -10.53 3.54
N THR A 253 -23.53 -11.08 3.58
CA THR A 253 -22.97 -12.04 2.63
C THR A 253 -22.45 -13.26 3.37
N LEU A 254 -22.22 -14.38 2.67
CA LEU A 254 -21.57 -15.55 3.23
C LEU A 254 -20.09 -15.24 3.49
N ALA A 255 -19.75 -14.96 4.74
CA ALA A 255 -18.41 -14.54 5.14
C ALA A 255 -17.44 -15.71 5.26
N SER A 256 -17.90 -16.85 5.77
CA SER A 256 -17.08 -18.07 5.88
C SER A 256 -17.95 -19.30 6.01
N PHE A 257 -17.40 -20.45 5.64
CA PHE A 257 -17.95 -21.77 5.87
C PHE A 257 -16.80 -22.75 6.12
N GLN A 258 -17.13 -23.92 6.65
CA GLN A 258 -16.17 -25.00 6.92
C GLN A 258 -16.58 -26.26 6.16
N LEU A 259 -15.60 -26.93 5.58
CA LEU A 259 -15.76 -28.24 4.97
C LEU A 259 -15.20 -29.30 5.92
N THR A 260 -15.95 -30.32 6.23
CA THR A 260 -15.58 -31.39 7.15
C THR A 260 -15.27 -32.69 6.43
N GLY A 261 -14.24 -33.41 6.86
CA GLY A 261 -13.89 -34.75 6.35
C GLY A 261 -13.55 -34.79 4.86
N ASP A 262 -14.08 -35.81 4.15
CA ASP A 262 -13.88 -36.02 2.70
C ASP A 262 -14.57 -34.95 1.83
N GLY A 263 -15.28 -34.02 2.47
CA GLY A 263 -15.99 -32.92 1.80
C GLY A 263 -15.06 -31.99 1.02
N MET A 264 -13.80 -31.86 1.45
CA MET A 264 -12.84 -30.98 0.76
C MET A 264 -12.45 -31.51 -0.60
N GLN A 265 -12.14 -32.81 -0.71
CA GLN A 265 -11.75 -33.43 -1.97
C GLN A 265 -12.91 -33.46 -2.98
N SER A 266 -14.12 -33.76 -2.51
CA SER A 266 -15.32 -33.71 -3.36
C SER A 266 -15.70 -32.26 -3.73
N PHE A 267 -15.43 -31.31 -2.88
CA PHE A 267 -15.58 -29.88 -3.16
C PHE A 267 -14.64 -29.42 -4.28
N MET A 268 -13.35 -29.74 -4.19
CA MET A 268 -12.36 -29.41 -5.22
C MET A 268 -12.68 -30.07 -6.58
N ASN A 269 -13.26 -31.25 -6.56
CA ASN A 269 -13.68 -31.96 -7.76
C ASN A 269 -15.04 -31.50 -8.32
N GLY A 270 -15.70 -30.51 -7.72
CA GLY A 270 -17.00 -30.00 -8.17
C GLY A 270 -18.19 -30.98 -7.96
N THR A 271 -17.98 -32.10 -7.28
CA THR A 271 -18.99 -33.16 -7.04
C THR A 271 -19.53 -33.16 -5.62
N SER A 272 -19.36 -32.07 -4.91
CA SER A 272 -19.66 -32.00 -3.48
C SER A 272 -21.15 -31.82 -3.23
N GLN A 273 -21.71 -32.64 -2.37
CA GLN A 273 -23.07 -32.50 -1.85
C GLN A 273 -23.26 -31.11 -1.17
N PHE A 274 -22.20 -30.55 -0.62
CA PHE A 274 -22.19 -29.22 -0.06
C PHE A 274 -22.56 -28.15 -1.10
N ASN A 275 -21.94 -28.22 -2.31
CA ASN A 275 -22.22 -27.25 -3.39
C ASN A 275 -23.68 -27.32 -3.84
N GLU A 276 -24.21 -28.53 -3.98
CA GLU A 276 -25.60 -28.73 -4.35
C GLU A 276 -26.56 -28.22 -3.27
N ASN A 277 -26.29 -28.54 -2.01
CA ASN A 277 -27.10 -28.10 -0.88
C ASN A 277 -27.07 -26.57 -0.71
N LEU A 278 -25.86 -25.96 -0.85
CA LEU A 278 -25.71 -24.50 -0.79
C LEU A 278 -26.46 -23.81 -1.95
N THR A 279 -26.37 -24.37 -3.16
CA THR A 279 -27.09 -23.88 -4.33
C THR A 279 -28.60 -23.93 -4.12
N ASN A 280 -29.12 -25.06 -3.65
CA ASN A 280 -30.55 -25.23 -3.38
C ASN A 280 -31.04 -24.30 -2.26
N MET A 281 -30.24 -24.14 -1.20
CA MET A 281 -30.53 -23.15 -0.15
C MET A 281 -30.60 -21.74 -0.71
N PHE A 282 -29.63 -21.35 -1.55
CA PHE A 282 -29.62 -20.00 -2.15
C PHE A 282 -30.84 -19.79 -3.06
N MET A 283 -31.21 -20.78 -3.88
CA MET A 283 -32.41 -20.70 -4.74
C MET A 283 -33.72 -20.53 -3.93
N ASP A 284 -33.81 -21.14 -2.76
CA ASP A 284 -34.91 -20.89 -1.86
C ASP A 284 -34.87 -19.47 -1.25
N LEU A 285 -33.68 -18.97 -0.89
CA LEU A 285 -33.46 -17.64 -0.36
C LEU A 285 -33.73 -16.52 -1.38
N THR A 286 -33.57 -16.77 -2.69
CA THR A 286 -33.99 -15.81 -3.71
C THR A 286 -35.50 -15.51 -3.64
N LYS A 287 -36.31 -16.51 -3.27
CA LYS A 287 -37.76 -16.39 -3.17
C LYS A 287 -38.20 -15.93 -1.79
N SER A 288 -37.65 -16.51 -0.72
CA SER A 288 -38.09 -16.27 0.66
C SER A 288 -37.49 -15.00 1.28
N ALA A 289 -36.26 -14.66 0.96
CA ALA A 289 -35.52 -13.54 1.54
C ALA A 289 -35.08 -12.50 0.50
N LYS A 290 -35.55 -12.60 -0.73
CA LYS A 290 -35.13 -11.74 -1.87
C LYS A 290 -33.61 -11.63 -1.98
N ALA A 291 -32.91 -12.77 -1.84
CA ALA A 291 -31.47 -12.81 -1.94
C ALA A 291 -31.00 -12.33 -3.33
N GLY A 292 -30.18 -11.32 -3.36
CA GLY A 292 -29.52 -10.84 -4.58
C GLY A 292 -28.27 -11.65 -4.87
N PHE A 293 -27.98 -11.82 -6.17
CA PHE A 293 -26.72 -12.35 -6.68
C PHE A 293 -26.05 -11.27 -7.50
N VAL A 294 -24.78 -10.99 -7.22
CA VAL A 294 -23.96 -10.07 -8.01
C VAL A 294 -22.51 -10.52 -8.06
N GLN A 295 -21.99 -10.61 -9.26
CA GLN A 295 -20.57 -10.86 -9.48
C GLN A 295 -20.09 -10.01 -10.66
N SER A 296 -18.97 -9.33 -10.53
CA SER A 296 -18.50 -8.39 -11.54
C SER A 296 -17.09 -8.73 -12.01
N PHE A 297 -16.85 -8.47 -13.29
CA PHE A 297 -15.59 -8.73 -13.95
C PHE A 297 -15.30 -7.67 -15.00
N TRP A 298 -14.05 -7.63 -15.44
CA TRP A 298 -13.63 -6.88 -16.61
C TRP A 298 -13.35 -7.84 -17.77
N TYR A 299 -13.97 -7.59 -18.91
CA TYR A 299 -13.83 -8.41 -20.10
C TYR A 299 -12.71 -7.87 -20.98
N HIS A 300 -11.76 -8.76 -21.34
CA HIS A 300 -10.73 -8.55 -22.33
C HIS A 300 -10.78 -9.67 -23.33
N THR A 301 -10.76 -9.37 -24.60
CA THR A 301 -10.77 -10.39 -25.67
C THR A 301 -9.49 -11.22 -25.73
N GLU A 302 -8.36 -10.69 -25.28
CA GLU A 302 -7.08 -11.44 -25.24
C GLU A 302 -7.14 -12.72 -24.39
N GLY A 303 -7.99 -12.76 -23.36
CA GLY A 303 -8.21 -13.93 -22.51
C GLY A 303 -9.02 -15.07 -23.16
N LEU A 304 -9.68 -14.81 -24.26
CA LEU A 304 -10.55 -15.79 -24.94
C LEU A 304 -9.79 -16.88 -25.72
N GLY A 305 -8.50 -16.71 -25.96
CA GLY A 305 -7.66 -17.71 -26.62
C GLY A 305 -7.64 -19.06 -25.91
N LEU A 306 -7.95 -19.10 -24.62
CA LEU A 306 -8.03 -20.33 -23.81
C LEU A 306 -9.28 -21.20 -24.15
N PHE A 307 -10.35 -20.60 -24.65
CA PHE A 307 -11.62 -21.30 -24.97
C PHE A 307 -11.84 -21.47 -26.47
N SER A 308 -10.99 -20.89 -27.32
CA SER A 308 -11.13 -20.89 -28.78
C SER A 308 -11.04 -22.27 -29.46
N SER A 309 -10.56 -23.28 -28.76
CA SER A 309 -10.52 -24.67 -29.28
C SER A 309 -11.90 -25.34 -29.31
N GLU A 310 -12.83 -24.92 -28.44
CA GLU A 310 -14.12 -25.57 -28.24
C GLU A 310 -15.31 -24.72 -28.76
N ILE A 311 -15.23 -23.39 -28.63
CA ILE A 311 -16.20 -22.46 -29.16
C ILE A 311 -15.56 -21.67 -30.31
N LYS A 312 -16.00 -21.95 -31.53
CA LYS A 312 -15.47 -21.24 -32.71
C LYS A 312 -15.88 -19.77 -32.67
N MET A 313 -14.88 -18.90 -32.61
CA MET A 313 -15.12 -17.45 -32.67
C MET A 313 -15.62 -17.05 -34.07
N PRO A 314 -16.76 -16.36 -34.17
CA PRO A 314 -17.23 -15.78 -35.44
C PRO A 314 -16.26 -14.72 -35.97
N ASN A 315 -16.24 -14.54 -37.32
CA ASN A 315 -15.33 -13.59 -37.97
C ASN A 315 -15.68 -12.11 -37.69
N ASP A 316 -16.88 -11.84 -37.25
CA ASP A 316 -17.45 -10.52 -36.96
C ASP A 316 -17.31 -10.12 -35.47
N VAL A 317 -16.63 -10.92 -34.68
CA VAL A 317 -16.29 -10.59 -33.30
C VAL A 317 -15.14 -9.57 -33.26
N ASP A 318 -15.38 -8.44 -32.60
CA ASP A 318 -14.37 -7.41 -32.39
C ASP A 318 -13.41 -7.79 -31.28
N THR A 319 -12.14 -8.04 -31.64
CA THR A 319 -11.09 -8.50 -30.71
C THR A 319 -10.51 -7.41 -29.83
N ASP A 320 -10.80 -6.14 -30.11
CA ASP A 320 -10.26 -5.01 -29.34
C ASP A 320 -11.30 -4.45 -28.34
N THR A 321 -12.39 -5.20 -28.10
CA THR A 321 -13.45 -4.74 -27.22
C THR A 321 -13.16 -5.10 -25.77
N GLU A 322 -13.21 -4.09 -24.90
CA GLU A 322 -13.11 -4.22 -23.45
C GLU A 322 -14.33 -3.57 -22.78
N PHE A 323 -14.85 -4.19 -21.73
CA PHE A 323 -15.96 -3.66 -20.94
C PHE A 323 -16.08 -4.30 -19.57
N GLY A 324 -16.60 -3.51 -18.60
CA GLY A 324 -17.03 -4.05 -17.32
C GLY A 324 -18.39 -4.74 -17.45
N TYR A 325 -18.53 -5.91 -16.82
CA TYR A 325 -19.82 -6.62 -16.81
C TYR A 325 -20.18 -7.13 -15.42
N MET A 326 -21.49 -7.31 -15.22
CA MET A 326 -22.05 -7.80 -13.98
C MET A 326 -23.00 -8.97 -14.25
N LEU A 327 -22.76 -10.11 -13.63
CA LEU A 327 -23.68 -11.22 -13.51
C LEU A 327 -24.65 -10.90 -12.37
N LEU A 328 -25.94 -10.85 -12.62
CA LEU A 328 -26.90 -10.51 -11.58
C LEU A 328 -28.26 -11.19 -11.78
N ASN A 329 -28.96 -11.44 -10.67
CA ASN A 329 -30.33 -11.89 -10.69
C ASN A 329 -31.32 -10.70 -10.59
N ASP A 330 -32.59 -11.00 -10.74
CA ASP A 330 -33.69 -10.05 -10.70
C ASP A 330 -33.77 -9.26 -9.38
N ASN A 331 -33.53 -9.92 -8.24
CA ASN A 331 -33.52 -9.28 -6.94
C ASN A 331 -32.40 -8.25 -6.77
N TYR A 332 -31.24 -8.51 -7.34
CA TYR A 332 -30.13 -7.56 -7.31
C TYR A 332 -30.36 -6.41 -8.29
N TYR A 333 -30.93 -6.68 -9.47
CA TYR A 333 -31.28 -5.65 -10.47
C TYR A 333 -32.22 -4.59 -9.86
N ASP A 334 -33.23 -5.00 -9.10
CA ASP A 334 -34.15 -4.08 -8.41
C ASP A 334 -33.41 -3.08 -7.49
N ARG A 335 -32.29 -3.50 -6.90
CA ARG A 335 -31.47 -2.64 -6.01
C ARG A 335 -30.68 -1.57 -6.75
N LEU A 336 -30.29 -1.85 -7.98
CA LEU A 336 -29.53 -0.88 -8.78
C LEU A 336 -30.36 0.36 -9.11
N GLN A 337 -31.72 0.29 -8.98
CA GLN A 337 -32.64 1.35 -9.37
C GLN A 337 -32.25 1.91 -10.74
N PHE A 338 -32.02 0.98 -11.67
CA PHE A 338 -31.56 1.28 -13.01
C PHE A 338 -32.77 1.67 -13.86
N ASP A 339 -32.80 2.93 -14.32
CA ASP A 339 -33.88 3.42 -15.16
C ASP A 339 -33.70 2.87 -16.58
N SER A 340 -34.62 2.01 -17.01
CA SER A 340 -34.59 1.31 -18.28
C SER A 340 -35.96 1.31 -18.92
N SER A 341 -35.98 1.43 -20.26
CA SER A 341 -37.21 1.27 -21.04
C SER A 341 -37.61 -0.19 -21.25
N VAL A 342 -36.73 -1.14 -20.91
CA VAL A 342 -36.96 -2.59 -21.01
C VAL A 342 -37.56 -3.08 -19.70
N SER A 343 -38.62 -3.86 -19.76
CA SER A 343 -39.26 -4.39 -18.58
C SER A 343 -38.44 -5.48 -17.89
N LYS A 344 -38.61 -5.65 -16.58
CA LYS A 344 -37.87 -6.68 -15.82
C LYS A 344 -38.20 -8.10 -16.31
N GLU A 345 -39.45 -8.35 -16.68
CA GLU A 345 -39.90 -9.62 -17.25
C GLU A 345 -39.19 -9.94 -18.57
N GLU A 346 -38.92 -8.93 -19.40
CA GLU A 346 -38.16 -9.12 -20.62
C GLU A 346 -36.66 -9.43 -20.37
N LEU A 347 -36.13 -9.12 -19.18
CA LEU A 347 -34.74 -9.37 -18.83
C LEU A 347 -34.55 -10.71 -18.14
N PHE A 348 -35.52 -11.17 -17.31
CA PHE A 348 -35.30 -12.34 -16.45
C PHE A 348 -36.26 -13.52 -16.68
N ASP A 349 -37.43 -13.32 -17.32
CA ASP A 349 -38.37 -14.41 -17.54
C ASP A 349 -38.21 -15.13 -18.90
N GLN A 350 -37.15 -14.87 -19.63
CA GLN A 350 -36.83 -15.47 -20.91
C GLN A 350 -36.18 -16.86 -20.75
N ASP A 351 -36.45 -17.78 -21.67
CA ASP A 351 -35.74 -19.07 -21.75
C ASP A 351 -34.28 -18.93 -22.21
N SER A 352 -33.99 -17.84 -22.93
CA SER A 352 -32.66 -17.47 -23.43
C SER A 352 -31.84 -16.70 -22.38
N LEU A 353 -30.50 -16.76 -22.48
CA LEU A 353 -29.65 -15.88 -21.70
C LEU A 353 -29.79 -14.45 -22.20
N VAL A 354 -30.16 -13.53 -21.34
CA VAL A 354 -30.30 -12.12 -21.73
C VAL A 354 -29.05 -11.34 -21.35
N ILE A 355 -28.45 -10.70 -22.35
CA ILE A 355 -27.40 -9.70 -22.15
C ILE A 355 -28.01 -8.32 -22.35
N PHE A 356 -27.93 -7.50 -21.32
CA PHE A 356 -28.44 -6.14 -21.33
C PHE A 356 -27.28 -5.15 -21.43
N ALA A 357 -27.08 -4.58 -22.60
CA ALA A 357 -25.91 -3.80 -22.96
C ALA A 357 -26.27 -2.32 -23.27
N PRO A 358 -25.31 -1.40 -23.18
CA PRO A 358 -25.53 -0.02 -23.58
C PRO A 358 -25.72 0.12 -25.10
N GLU A 359 -26.48 1.13 -25.53
CA GLU A 359 -26.74 1.39 -26.96
C GLU A 359 -25.48 1.64 -27.79
N SER A 360 -24.42 2.16 -27.18
CA SER A 360 -23.10 2.31 -27.79
C SER A 360 -22.50 1.00 -28.29
N MET A 361 -22.95 -0.14 -27.75
CA MET A 361 -22.49 -1.48 -28.15
C MET A 361 -23.39 -2.16 -29.20
N LYS A 362 -24.41 -1.49 -29.77
CA LYS A 362 -25.29 -2.08 -30.80
C LYS A 362 -24.54 -2.64 -31.99
N GLN A 363 -23.45 -2.00 -32.42
CA GLN A 363 -22.64 -2.46 -33.53
C GLN A 363 -21.79 -3.69 -33.22
N LYS A 364 -21.70 -4.09 -31.92
CA LYS A 364 -20.89 -5.20 -31.39
C LYS A 364 -21.75 -6.38 -30.92
N GLU A 365 -22.96 -6.55 -31.50
CA GLU A 365 -23.91 -7.60 -31.07
C GLU A 365 -23.30 -8.99 -31.19
N ALA A 366 -22.55 -9.28 -32.25
CA ALA A 366 -21.85 -10.55 -32.44
C ALA A 366 -20.86 -10.83 -31.31
N THR A 367 -20.11 -9.79 -30.89
CA THR A 367 -19.18 -9.89 -29.73
C THR A 367 -19.94 -10.17 -28.44
N LEU A 368 -21.08 -9.52 -28.21
CA LEU A 368 -21.91 -9.74 -27.02
C LEU A 368 -22.52 -11.15 -26.98
N LYS A 369 -22.97 -11.67 -28.11
CA LYS A 369 -23.48 -13.05 -28.22
C LYS A 369 -22.40 -14.07 -27.97
N TYR A 370 -21.23 -13.88 -28.58
CA TYR A 370 -20.07 -14.74 -28.34
C TYR A 370 -19.60 -14.68 -26.87
N PHE A 371 -19.56 -13.49 -26.29
CA PHE A 371 -19.29 -13.31 -24.86
C PHE A 371 -20.27 -14.12 -24.00
N GLY A 372 -21.59 -14.04 -24.25
CA GLY A 372 -22.59 -14.81 -23.49
C GLY A 372 -22.36 -16.34 -23.57
N GLN A 373 -22.05 -16.85 -24.76
CA GLN A 373 -21.71 -18.26 -24.95
C GLN A 373 -20.48 -18.67 -24.14
N THR A 374 -19.42 -17.86 -24.19
CA THR A 374 -18.17 -18.14 -23.47
C THR A 374 -18.34 -18.09 -21.96
N GLN A 375 -19.20 -17.20 -21.42
CA GLN A 375 -19.50 -17.15 -20.00
C GLN A 375 -20.18 -18.42 -19.50
N ILE A 376 -21.19 -18.92 -20.24
CA ILE A 376 -21.87 -20.16 -19.87
C ILE A 376 -20.92 -21.37 -19.95
N TYR A 377 -20.15 -21.46 -21.02
CA TYR A 377 -19.18 -22.54 -21.20
C TYR A 377 -18.09 -22.53 -20.13
N SER A 378 -17.62 -21.35 -19.72
CA SER A 378 -16.65 -21.19 -18.63
C SER A 378 -17.21 -21.63 -17.27
N ALA A 379 -18.51 -21.38 -17.04
CA ALA A 379 -19.17 -21.78 -15.81
C ALA A 379 -19.53 -23.27 -15.76
N ASP A 380 -19.95 -23.86 -16.89
CA ASP A 380 -20.19 -25.30 -17.06
C ASP A 380 -19.92 -25.73 -18.52
N SER A 381 -18.81 -26.41 -18.71
CA SER A 381 -18.35 -26.88 -20.03
C SER A 381 -19.28 -27.94 -20.68
N ASN A 382 -20.17 -28.54 -19.92
CA ASN A 382 -21.15 -29.49 -20.45
C ASN A 382 -22.32 -28.82 -21.16
N ILE A 383 -22.54 -27.52 -20.91
CA ILE A 383 -23.63 -26.75 -21.51
C ILE A 383 -23.14 -26.14 -22.84
N LYS A 384 -23.65 -26.70 -23.94
CA LYS A 384 -23.41 -26.18 -25.29
C LYS A 384 -24.52 -25.20 -25.65
N MET A 385 -24.22 -23.90 -25.62
CA MET A 385 -25.12 -22.83 -25.97
C MET A 385 -24.82 -22.31 -27.39
N SER A 386 -25.86 -22.10 -28.19
CA SER A 386 -25.74 -21.44 -29.50
C SER A 386 -25.76 -19.90 -29.34
N ALA A 387 -25.23 -19.17 -30.34
CA ALA A 387 -25.36 -17.71 -30.39
C ALA A 387 -26.82 -17.24 -30.42
N ASP A 388 -27.71 -18.08 -30.99
CA ASP A 388 -29.14 -17.78 -31.08
C ASP A 388 -29.86 -17.93 -29.73
N ASP A 389 -29.27 -18.64 -28.78
CA ASP A 389 -29.80 -18.78 -27.41
C ASP A 389 -29.45 -17.57 -26.51
N VAL A 390 -28.65 -16.64 -27.03
CA VAL A 390 -28.28 -15.38 -26.36
C VAL A 390 -29.10 -14.25 -26.94
N CYS A 391 -29.96 -13.67 -26.13
CA CYS A 391 -30.77 -12.48 -26.47
C CYS A 391 -30.04 -11.23 -26.01
N VAL A 392 -29.80 -10.28 -26.91
CA VAL A 392 -29.20 -8.99 -26.55
C VAL A 392 -30.27 -7.91 -26.53
N LYS A 393 -30.41 -7.25 -25.39
CA LYS A 393 -31.28 -6.08 -25.19
C LYS A 393 -30.41 -4.86 -24.95
N TYR A 394 -30.93 -3.67 -25.26
CA TYR A 394 -30.12 -2.45 -25.15
C TYR A 394 -30.81 -1.43 -24.26
N TYR A 395 -30.01 -0.71 -23.48
CA TYR A 395 -30.44 0.44 -22.71
C TYR A 395 -29.72 1.71 -23.20
N LYS A 396 -30.35 2.84 -23.00
CA LYS A 396 -29.79 4.13 -23.36
C LYS A 396 -28.58 4.45 -22.49
N ASP A 397 -27.46 4.81 -23.11
CA ASP A 397 -26.24 5.19 -22.42
C ASP A 397 -26.53 6.30 -21.39
N ASN A 398 -26.03 6.13 -20.20
CA ASN A 398 -26.09 7.11 -19.15
C ASN A 398 -24.70 7.30 -18.54
N ARG A 399 -24.49 8.37 -17.78
CA ARG A 399 -23.22 8.64 -17.09
C ARG A 399 -23.22 8.16 -15.65
N LYS A 400 -24.23 7.41 -15.22
CA LYS A 400 -24.33 6.88 -13.87
C LYS A 400 -23.21 5.84 -13.69
N GLN A 401 -22.38 6.05 -12.70
CA GLN A 401 -21.39 5.07 -12.30
C GLN A 401 -22.03 4.02 -11.40
N ILE A 402 -21.78 2.75 -11.69
CA ILE A 402 -22.29 1.61 -10.94
C ILE A 402 -21.09 0.95 -10.25
N PHE A 403 -21.20 0.75 -8.95
CA PHE A 403 -20.15 0.09 -8.17
C PHE A 403 -20.02 -1.38 -8.58
N SER A 404 -18.79 -1.83 -8.85
CA SER A 404 -18.52 -3.19 -9.32
C SER A 404 -18.66 -4.26 -8.23
N GLU A 405 -18.68 -3.90 -6.98
CA GLU A 405 -18.72 -4.82 -5.83
C GLU A 405 -17.55 -5.83 -5.76
N SER A 406 -16.48 -5.55 -6.48
CA SER A 406 -15.30 -6.41 -6.53
C SER A 406 -14.07 -5.65 -6.02
N LEU A 407 -13.42 -6.19 -4.97
CA LEU A 407 -12.15 -5.65 -4.47
C LEU A 407 -11.01 -5.78 -5.49
N GLN A 408 -11.00 -6.86 -6.26
CA GLN A 408 -10.00 -7.07 -7.29
C GLN A 408 -10.08 -5.95 -8.33
N LEU A 409 -11.28 -5.70 -8.86
CA LEU A 409 -11.51 -4.64 -9.84
C LEU A 409 -11.26 -3.25 -9.27
N ALA A 410 -11.53 -3.03 -7.99
CA ALA A 410 -11.22 -1.78 -7.31
C ALA A 410 -9.70 -1.51 -7.27
N ASN A 411 -8.89 -2.55 -7.08
CA ASN A 411 -7.44 -2.46 -7.12
C ASN A 411 -6.89 -2.24 -8.54
N GLU A 412 -7.61 -2.68 -9.56
CA GLU A 412 -7.28 -2.55 -10.99
C GLU A 412 -7.84 -1.27 -11.65
N ASP A 413 -8.31 -0.30 -10.86
CA ASP A 413 -8.93 0.95 -11.33
C ASP A 413 -10.34 0.80 -11.93
N HIS A 414 -10.98 -0.34 -11.73
CA HIS A 414 -12.32 -0.66 -12.24
C HIS A 414 -13.36 -0.78 -11.13
N ALA A 415 -13.22 0.00 -10.04
CA ALA A 415 -14.16 0.01 -8.93
C ALA A 415 -15.60 0.39 -9.36
N PHE A 416 -15.71 1.26 -10.34
CA PHE A 416 -16.98 1.76 -10.85
C PHE A 416 -17.05 1.60 -12.36
N PHE A 417 -18.13 1.06 -12.83
CA PHE A 417 -18.42 0.93 -14.25
C PHE A 417 -19.28 2.08 -14.76
N THR A 418 -18.93 2.59 -15.93
CA THR A 418 -19.80 3.47 -16.70
C THR A 418 -20.38 2.66 -17.85
N ASN A 419 -21.71 2.57 -17.92
CA ASN A 419 -22.40 1.77 -18.94
C ASN A 419 -21.97 0.28 -18.96
N PRO A 420 -22.07 -0.49 -17.84
CA PRO A 420 -21.69 -1.90 -17.81
C PRO A 420 -22.61 -2.78 -18.65
N VAL A 421 -22.11 -3.93 -19.05
CA VAL A 421 -22.92 -5.00 -19.62
C VAL A 421 -23.49 -5.84 -18.47
N PHE A 422 -24.82 -6.01 -18.43
CA PHE A 422 -25.46 -6.90 -17.46
C PHE A 422 -25.76 -8.25 -18.10
N VAL A 423 -25.36 -9.31 -17.44
CA VAL A 423 -25.76 -10.68 -17.76
C VAL A 423 -26.89 -11.04 -16.80
N CYS A 424 -28.11 -11.07 -17.34
CA CYS A 424 -29.32 -11.27 -16.55
C CYS A 424 -29.56 -12.76 -16.31
N LEU A 425 -29.42 -13.19 -15.08
CA LEU A 425 -29.52 -14.60 -14.67
C LEU A 425 -30.92 -14.91 -14.13
N ASN A 426 -31.69 -15.67 -14.90
CA ASN A 426 -32.91 -16.31 -14.40
C ASN A 426 -32.57 -17.56 -13.56
N ASP A 427 -33.58 -18.22 -12.98
CA ASP A 427 -33.40 -19.42 -12.12
C ASP A 427 -32.58 -20.53 -12.78
N LYS A 428 -32.67 -20.71 -14.12
CA LYS A 428 -31.92 -21.72 -14.89
C LYS A 428 -30.43 -21.38 -14.93
N TYR A 429 -30.12 -20.15 -15.36
CA TYR A 429 -28.72 -19.71 -15.52
C TYR A 429 -28.05 -19.41 -14.18
N LEU A 430 -28.80 -18.99 -13.16
CA LEU A 430 -28.27 -18.78 -11.82
C LEU A 430 -27.67 -20.07 -11.22
N LYS A 431 -28.25 -21.24 -11.52
CA LYS A 431 -27.68 -22.54 -11.14
C LYS A 431 -26.35 -22.84 -11.84
N VAL A 432 -26.19 -22.41 -13.07
CA VAL A 432 -24.93 -22.60 -13.82
C VAL A 432 -23.79 -21.85 -13.13
N PHE A 433 -24.06 -20.64 -12.64
CA PHE A 433 -23.08 -19.83 -11.93
C PHE A 433 -22.99 -20.11 -10.42
N SER A 434 -23.59 -21.18 -9.95
CA SER A 434 -23.61 -21.56 -8.53
C SER A 434 -22.22 -21.80 -7.92
N GLY A 435 -21.21 -22.11 -8.74
CA GLY A 435 -19.83 -22.22 -8.29
C GLY A 435 -19.32 -20.98 -7.55
N TYR A 436 -19.80 -19.80 -7.92
CA TYR A 436 -19.44 -18.55 -7.22
C TYR A 436 -20.02 -18.45 -5.79
N LEU A 437 -21.06 -19.20 -5.46
CA LEU A 437 -21.64 -19.25 -4.11
C LEU A 437 -20.65 -19.78 -3.07
N THR A 438 -19.65 -20.53 -3.50
CA THR A 438 -18.61 -21.11 -2.65
C THR A 438 -17.42 -20.17 -2.41
N THR A 439 -17.45 -18.96 -2.98
CA THR A 439 -16.51 -17.90 -2.58
C THR A 439 -16.90 -17.38 -1.20
N GLN A 440 -15.96 -16.74 -0.51
CA GLN A 440 -16.15 -16.30 0.86
C GLN A 440 -15.94 -14.78 0.99
N ALA A 441 -16.44 -14.24 2.09
CA ALA A 441 -16.30 -12.85 2.47
C ALA A 441 -16.86 -11.88 1.41
N ILE A 442 -16.11 -10.83 1.12
CA ILE A 442 -16.53 -9.77 0.20
C ILE A 442 -16.65 -10.26 -1.26
N SER A 443 -15.93 -11.33 -1.62
CA SER A 443 -15.99 -11.93 -2.97
C SER A 443 -17.22 -12.82 -3.17
N ASN A 444 -17.99 -13.12 -2.12
CA ASN A 444 -19.21 -13.90 -2.25
C ASN A 444 -20.30 -13.05 -2.95
N PRO A 445 -21.00 -13.62 -3.95
CA PRO A 445 -21.99 -12.87 -4.74
C PRO A 445 -23.31 -12.60 -4.00
N VAL A 446 -23.55 -13.28 -2.88
CA VAL A 446 -24.84 -13.22 -2.17
C VAL A 446 -24.98 -11.90 -1.41
N ARG A 447 -26.15 -11.26 -1.58
CA ARG A 447 -26.54 -10.06 -0.86
C ARG A 447 -27.96 -10.24 -0.31
N ILE A 448 -28.09 -10.33 1.01
CA ILE A 448 -29.37 -10.50 1.71
C ILE A 448 -29.54 -9.34 2.68
N TYR A 449 -30.71 -8.70 2.67
CA TYR A 449 -31.02 -7.62 3.62
C TYR A 449 -30.99 -8.14 5.06
N ASP A 450 -30.33 -7.45 5.97
CA ASP A 450 -30.12 -7.86 7.37
C ASP A 450 -31.37 -7.56 8.21
N SER A 451 -32.37 -8.42 8.08
CA SER A 451 -33.59 -8.38 8.89
C SER A 451 -33.75 -9.64 9.75
N ASN A 452 -34.51 -9.54 10.83
CA ASN A 452 -34.81 -10.70 11.67
C ASN A 452 -35.56 -11.81 10.92
N GLU A 453 -36.37 -11.45 9.93
CA GLU A 453 -37.07 -12.37 9.07
C GLU A 453 -36.12 -13.14 8.17
N ASN A 454 -35.21 -12.43 7.51
CA ASN A 454 -34.22 -13.03 6.63
C ASN A 454 -33.19 -13.88 7.40
N LYS A 455 -32.79 -13.48 8.62
CA LYS A 455 -31.99 -14.33 9.51
C LYS A 455 -32.66 -15.66 9.84
N ARG A 456 -34.00 -15.65 10.06
CA ARG A 456 -34.77 -16.88 10.26
C ARG A 456 -34.77 -17.72 8.99
N ALA A 457 -35.06 -17.12 7.84
CA ALA A 457 -35.02 -17.83 6.55
C ALA A 457 -33.66 -18.47 6.26
N ILE A 458 -32.55 -17.77 6.55
CA ILE A 458 -31.20 -18.34 6.44
C ILE A 458 -31.02 -19.55 7.36
N ASN A 459 -31.41 -19.44 8.65
CA ASN A 459 -31.25 -20.53 9.60
C ASN A 459 -32.17 -21.73 9.27
N GLU A 460 -33.37 -21.49 8.76
CA GLU A 460 -34.27 -22.54 8.26
C GLU A 460 -33.68 -23.22 7.02
N GLY A 461 -33.07 -22.45 6.10
CA GLY A 461 -32.37 -22.97 4.94
C GLY A 461 -31.18 -23.86 5.33
N ILE A 462 -30.35 -23.40 6.27
CA ILE A 462 -29.22 -24.19 6.80
C ILE A 462 -29.68 -25.55 7.33
N LYS A 463 -30.78 -25.58 8.11
CA LYS A 463 -31.37 -26.81 8.65
C LYS A 463 -31.96 -27.69 7.56
N LYS A 464 -32.76 -27.10 6.67
CA LYS A 464 -33.46 -27.82 5.59
C LYS A 464 -32.49 -28.57 4.68
N TYR A 465 -31.34 -27.99 4.38
CA TYR A 465 -30.35 -28.54 3.47
C TYR A 465 -29.17 -29.24 4.17
N GLY A 466 -29.24 -29.43 5.50
CA GLY A 466 -28.22 -30.18 6.26
C GLY A 466 -26.85 -29.52 6.29
N LEU A 467 -26.79 -28.18 6.26
CA LEU A 467 -25.56 -27.38 6.26
C LEU A 467 -25.09 -26.97 7.66
N GLU A 468 -25.69 -27.51 8.72
CA GLU A 468 -25.40 -27.13 10.12
C GLU A 468 -23.95 -27.43 10.51
N LEU A 469 -23.38 -28.54 10.01
CA LEU A 469 -21.99 -28.92 10.28
C LEU A 469 -20.96 -28.03 9.54
N ASN A 470 -21.39 -27.30 8.54
CA ASN A 470 -20.53 -26.46 7.74
C ASN A 470 -20.30 -25.06 8.34
N ASN A 471 -20.89 -24.77 9.49
CA ASN A 471 -20.72 -23.49 10.23
C ASN A 471 -20.77 -22.25 9.32
N LEU A 472 -21.82 -22.16 8.48
CA LEU A 472 -22.01 -21.01 7.60
C LEU A 472 -22.17 -19.73 8.41
N GLN A 473 -21.30 -18.74 8.18
CA GLN A 473 -21.37 -17.45 8.83
C GLN A 473 -21.76 -16.38 7.82
N PHE A 474 -22.90 -15.76 8.05
CA PHE A 474 -23.33 -14.58 7.32
C PHE A 474 -22.96 -13.34 8.12
N LYS A 475 -22.19 -12.44 7.50
CA LYS A 475 -21.75 -11.20 8.14
C LYS A 475 -22.03 -10.02 7.20
N ASN A 476 -22.07 -8.84 7.79
CA ASN A 476 -22.16 -7.60 7.05
C ASN A 476 -21.05 -7.54 5.98
N VAL A 477 -21.39 -7.08 4.77
CA VAL A 477 -20.49 -7.02 3.63
C VAL A 477 -19.24 -6.19 3.95
N LEU A 478 -19.40 -5.05 4.64
CA LEU A 478 -18.32 -4.18 5.04
C LEU A 478 -17.35 -4.85 6.04
N MET A 479 -17.89 -5.66 6.97
CA MET A 479 -17.11 -6.32 8.03
C MET A 479 -16.42 -7.60 7.57
N SER A 480 -16.78 -8.14 6.40
CA SER A 480 -16.34 -9.43 5.91
C SER A 480 -15.00 -9.43 5.17
N GLY A 481 -14.13 -8.44 5.42
CA GLY A 481 -12.76 -8.38 4.85
C GLY A 481 -12.30 -6.99 4.42
N TYR A 482 -13.22 -6.06 4.17
CA TYR A 482 -12.84 -4.72 3.71
C TYR A 482 -12.20 -3.86 4.80
N LYS A 483 -12.58 -4.06 6.06
CA LYS A 483 -12.08 -3.27 7.20
C LYS A 483 -10.57 -3.44 7.41
N GLU A 484 -10.06 -4.66 7.30
CA GLU A 484 -8.62 -4.94 7.45
C GLU A 484 -7.80 -4.29 6.32
N GLN A 485 -8.29 -4.38 5.09
CA GLN A 485 -7.61 -3.79 3.93
C GLN A 485 -7.52 -2.27 4.01
N ILE A 486 -8.59 -1.59 4.49
CA ILE A 486 -8.56 -0.14 4.73
C ILE A 486 -7.53 0.23 5.80
N GLN A 487 -7.45 -0.50 6.91
CA GLN A 487 -6.52 -0.19 7.99
C GLN A 487 -5.07 -0.27 7.50
N ILE A 488 -4.73 -1.27 6.71
CA ILE A 488 -3.39 -1.44 6.12
C ILE A 488 -3.06 -0.25 5.19
N SER A 489 -4.00 0.13 4.33
CA SER A 489 -3.79 1.22 3.39
C SER A 489 -3.69 2.60 4.07
N GLN A 490 -4.53 2.88 5.05
CA GLN A 490 -4.47 4.12 5.82
C GLN A 490 -3.15 4.28 6.57
N SER A 491 -2.65 3.20 7.18
CA SER A 491 -1.35 3.23 7.87
C SER A 491 -0.20 3.53 6.90
N SER A 492 -0.18 2.93 5.73
CA SER A 492 0.80 3.19 4.68
C SER A 492 0.79 4.66 4.24
N SER A 493 -0.39 5.22 3.98
CA SER A 493 -0.53 6.62 3.54
C SER A 493 -0.03 7.62 4.58
N ILE A 494 -0.32 7.40 5.87
CA ILE A 494 0.16 8.27 6.97
C ILE A 494 1.69 8.28 7.01
N VAL A 495 2.32 7.13 6.83
CA VAL A 495 3.79 7.02 6.84
C VAL A 495 4.41 7.78 5.67
N TRP A 496 3.85 7.66 4.45
CA TRP A 496 4.35 8.42 3.29
C TRP A 496 4.22 9.93 3.47
N VAL A 497 3.11 10.42 4.05
CA VAL A 497 2.94 11.83 4.38
C VAL A 497 3.96 12.28 5.41
N ALA A 498 4.23 11.48 6.44
CA ALA A 498 5.24 11.79 7.45
C ALA A 498 6.66 11.89 6.86
N ILE A 499 7.01 10.96 5.94
CA ILE A 499 8.29 11.00 5.22
C ILE A 499 8.40 12.27 4.37
N LEU A 500 7.35 12.62 3.62
CA LEU A 500 7.36 13.83 2.82
C LEU A 500 7.59 15.08 3.69
N LEU A 501 6.86 15.21 4.79
CA LEU A 501 7.04 16.34 5.73
C LEU A 501 8.47 16.41 6.27
N LEU A 502 9.04 15.26 6.61
CA LEU A 502 10.44 15.16 7.05
C LEU A 502 11.42 15.64 5.97
N VAL A 503 11.25 15.18 4.73
CA VAL A 503 12.13 15.58 3.61
C VAL A 503 11.99 17.08 3.30
N ILE A 504 10.79 17.64 3.41
CA ILE A 504 10.55 19.10 3.31
C ILE A 504 11.31 19.85 4.41
N CYS A 505 11.20 19.43 5.65
CA CYS A 505 11.91 20.05 6.78
C CYS A 505 13.44 20.05 6.55
N ILE A 506 13.98 18.93 6.06
CA ILE A 506 15.41 18.83 5.76
C ILE A 506 15.81 19.72 4.59
N SER A 507 14.98 19.81 3.56
CA SER A 507 15.20 20.71 2.43
C SER A 507 15.29 22.15 2.89
N ILE A 508 14.37 22.58 3.77
CA ILE A 508 14.35 23.91 4.37
C ILE A 508 15.62 24.16 5.22
N LEU A 509 15.98 23.22 6.08
CA LEU A 509 17.19 23.29 6.89
C LEU A 509 18.45 23.38 6.04
N SER A 510 18.54 22.59 4.99
CA SER A 510 19.66 22.64 4.04
C SER A 510 19.77 24.02 3.37
N SER A 511 18.67 24.58 2.88
CA SER A 511 18.62 25.93 2.32
C SER A 511 19.05 26.98 3.34
N TYR A 512 18.58 26.87 4.59
CA TYR A 512 18.97 27.75 5.68
C TYR A 512 20.49 27.75 5.90
N TYR A 513 21.09 26.58 5.99
CA TYR A 513 22.54 26.44 6.22
C TYR A 513 23.37 26.97 5.03
N ILE A 514 22.93 26.70 3.79
CA ILE A 514 23.58 27.27 2.60
C ILE A 514 23.59 28.80 2.66
N LEU A 515 22.41 29.41 2.89
CA LEU A 515 22.28 30.85 2.97
C LEU A 515 23.09 31.44 4.13
N LEU A 516 23.07 30.83 5.31
CA LEU A 516 23.84 31.26 6.46
C LEU A 516 25.34 31.25 6.15
N THR A 517 25.84 30.21 5.49
CA THR A 517 27.25 30.11 5.07
C THR A 517 27.61 31.21 4.05
N ILE A 518 26.74 31.49 3.09
CA ILE A 518 26.93 32.56 2.09
C ILE A 518 26.97 33.92 2.77
N LEU A 519 26.01 34.19 3.66
CA LEU A 519 25.94 35.46 4.40
C LEU A 519 27.16 35.68 5.29
N ILE A 520 27.72 34.67 5.89
CA ILE A 520 28.95 34.74 6.69
C ILE A 520 30.16 34.96 5.78
N SER A 521 30.29 34.17 4.72
CA SER A 521 31.47 34.15 3.84
C SER A 521 31.60 35.41 2.98
N ARG A 522 30.47 35.96 2.50
CA ARG A 522 30.42 37.08 1.56
C ARG A 522 29.78 38.33 2.17
N LYS A 523 29.76 38.43 3.52
CA LYS A 523 29.10 39.49 4.27
C LYS A 523 29.42 40.90 3.72
N LYS A 524 30.73 41.20 3.54
CA LYS A 524 31.20 42.52 3.05
C LYS A 524 30.77 42.77 1.60
N GLU A 525 30.91 41.78 0.73
CA GLU A 525 30.53 41.89 -0.69
C GLU A 525 29.03 42.15 -0.86
N ILE A 526 28.21 41.33 -0.16
CA ILE A 526 26.73 41.48 -0.21
C ILE A 526 26.30 42.83 0.32
N PHE A 527 26.93 43.31 1.41
CA PHE A 527 26.67 44.63 1.99
C PHE A 527 27.00 45.78 1.02
N VAL A 528 28.20 45.76 0.39
CA VAL A 528 28.60 46.75 -0.61
C VAL A 528 27.64 46.76 -1.80
N LYS A 529 27.32 45.58 -2.34
CA LYS A 529 26.35 45.46 -3.44
C LYS A 529 24.96 45.99 -3.05
N LYS A 530 24.55 45.83 -1.79
CA LYS A 530 23.24 46.32 -1.32
C LYS A 530 23.23 47.84 -1.22
N ILE A 531 24.30 48.47 -0.70
CA ILE A 531 24.46 49.93 -0.65
C ILE A 531 24.48 50.54 -2.05
N LEU A 532 25.13 49.85 -3.00
CA LEU A 532 25.19 50.27 -4.41
C LEU A 532 23.86 50.02 -5.17
N GLY A 533 22.81 49.57 -4.50
CA GLY A 533 21.47 49.41 -5.08
C GLY A 533 21.29 48.17 -5.96
N TYR A 534 22.22 47.19 -5.91
CA TYR A 534 22.04 45.95 -6.66
C TYR A 534 20.79 45.16 -6.22
N SER A 535 20.01 44.70 -7.19
CA SER A 535 18.84 43.86 -6.93
C SER A 535 19.23 42.57 -6.20
N LEU A 536 18.27 41.97 -5.48
CA LEU A 536 18.48 40.74 -4.75
C LEU A 536 19.03 39.62 -5.65
N PHE A 537 18.50 39.46 -6.88
CA PHE A 537 18.98 38.53 -7.87
C PHE A 537 20.46 38.73 -8.22
N ASN A 538 20.90 39.96 -8.41
CA ASN A 538 22.30 40.23 -8.75
C ASN A 538 23.24 40.00 -7.58
N ARG A 539 22.77 40.15 -6.33
CA ARG A 539 23.58 39.86 -5.13
C ARG A 539 23.85 38.36 -4.94
N TYR A 540 22.85 37.49 -5.29
CA TYR A 540 22.89 36.04 -5.10
C TYR A 540 22.79 35.29 -6.42
N LYS A 541 23.28 35.86 -7.53
CA LYS A 541 23.13 35.31 -8.88
C LYS A 541 23.59 33.85 -9.00
N ASN A 542 24.79 33.56 -8.48
CA ASN A 542 25.38 32.21 -8.61
C ASN A 542 24.58 31.17 -7.83
N GLU A 543 24.11 31.56 -6.68
CA GLU A 543 23.31 30.69 -5.79
C GLU A 543 21.94 30.40 -6.39
N PHE A 544 21.28 31.39 -6.96
CA PHE A 544 20.02 31.19 -7.65
C PHE A 544 20.17 30.32 -8.89
N ILE A 545 21.22 30.52 -9.68
CA ILE A 545 21.50 29.64 -10.84
C ILE A 545 21.64 28.17 -10.39
N TYR A 546 22.36 27.95 -9.28
CA TYR A 546 22.55 26.60 -8.74
C TYR A 546 21.23 25.98 -8.27
N PHE A 547 20.41 26.71 -7.52
CA PHE A 547 19.10 26.22 -7.09
C PHE A 547 18.18 25.93 -8.28
N ILE A 548 18.14 26.81 -9.27
CA ILE A 548 17.34 26.61 -10.48
C ILE A 548 17.78 25.34 -11.22
N MET A 549 19.10 25.10 -11.34
CA MET A 549 19.59 23.87 -11.97
C MET A 549 19.13 22.60 -11.24
N ILE A 550 19.17 22.58 -9.89
CA ILE A 550 18.67 21.45 -9.09
C ILE A 550 17.17 21.26 -9.33
N TYR A 551 16.39 22.36 -9.32
CA TYR A 551 14.94 22.28 -9.49
C TYR A 551 14.54 21.79 -10.89
N ILE A 552 15.21 22.28 -11.94
CA ILE A 552 14.98 21.80 -13.31
C ILE A 552 15.37 20.33 -13.44
N PHE A 553 16.51 19.92 -12.89
CA PHE A 553 16.94 18.53 -12.90
C PHE A 553 15.92 17.62 -12.23
N GLY A 554 15.43 17.97 -11.05
CA GLY A 554 14.40 17.21 -10.35
C GLY A 554 13.08 17.13 -11.12
N LEU A 555 12.66 18.23 -11.76
CA LEU A 555 11.45 18.25 -12.58
C LEU A 555 11.55 17.28 -13.77
N VAL A 556 12.69 17.31 -14.49
CA VAL A 556 12.94 16.41 -15.62
C VAL A 556 12.92 14.95 -15.17
N GLN A 557 13.53 14.63 -14.01
CA GLN A 557 13.54 13.28 -13.45
C GLN A 557 12.11 12.80 -13.12
N ILE A 558 11.27 13.64 -12.51
CA ILE A 558 9.88 13.29 -12.21
C ILE A 558 9.08 13.08 -13.49
N MET A 559 9.28 13.89 -14.51
CA MET A 559 8.62 13.71 -15.82
C MET A 559 8.96 12.35 -16.45
N ILE A 560 10.21 11.90 -16.28
CA ILE A 560 10.67 10.61 -16.82
C ILE A 560 10.10 9.44 -15.99
N LEU A 561 10.17 9.55 -14.66
CA LEU A 561 9.85 8.44 -13.75
C LEU A 561 8.35 8.22 -13.55
N SER A 562 7.57 9.30 -13.33
CA SER A 562 6.18 9.13 -12.92
C SER A 562 5.17 9.30 -14.06
N ARG A 563 5.51 10.08 -15.09
CA ARG A 563 4.58 10.51 -16.16
C ARG A 563 3.22 11.03 -15.65
N SER A 564 3.09 11.29 -14.35
CA SER A 564 1.86 11.70 -13.69
C SER A 564 1.82 13.21 -13.53
N PHE A 565 0.72 13.83 -13.96
CA PHE A 565 0.50 15.27 -13.76
C PHE A 565 0.43 15.65 -12.28
N THR A 566 -0.15 14.81 -11.44
CA THR A 566 -0.26 15.03 -9.99
C THR A 566 1.11 15.09 -9.32
N SER A 567 2.02 14.18 -9.66
CA SER A 567 3.39 14.18 -9.15
C SER A 567 4.15 15.46 -9.54
N MET A 568 3.98 15.89 -10.79
CA MET A 568 4.57 17.14 -11.28
C MET A 568 4.03 18.37 -10.53
N ALA A 569 2.71 18.42 -10.32
CA ALA A 569 2.08 19.52 -9.59
C ALA A 569 2.56 19.59 -8.13
N ILE A 570 2.65 18.44 -7.44
CA ILE A 570 3.20 18.36 -6.06
C ILE A 570 4.64 18.87 -6.04
N TYR A 571 5.47 18.42 -6.96
CA TYR A 571 6.87 18.85 -7.02
C TYR A 571 7.00 20.36 -7.25
N VAL A 572 6.28 20.93 -8.22
CA VAL A 572 6.29 22.37 -8.51
C VAL A 572 5.85 23.17 -7.27
N LEU A 573 4.83 22.71 -6.57
CA LEU A 573 4.36 23.35 -5.33
C LEU A 573 5.44 23.33 -4.24
N LEU A 574 6.15 22.22 -4.08
CA LEU A 574 7.26 22.13 -3.12
C LEU A 574 8.43 23.03 -3.49
N VAL A 575 8.78 23.11 -4.77
CA VAL A 575 9.82 24.02 -5.26
C VAL A 575 9.43 25.49 -5.00
N LEU A 576 8.19 25.87 -5.28
CA LEU A 576 7.69 27.23 -5.00
C LEU A 576 7.76 27.54 -3.51
N LEU A 577 7.41 26.59 -2.66
CA LEU A 577 7.48 26.76 -1.20
C LEU A 577 8.95 26.93 -0.74
N ASP A 578 9.88 26.12 -1.24
CA ASP A 578 11.31 26.26 -0.91
C ASP A 578 11.86 27.62 -1.38
N ILE A 579 11.50 28.07 -2.58
CA ILE A 579 11.87 29.39 -3.11
C ILE A 579 11.33 30.51 -2.22
N LEU A 580 10.06 30.47 -1.84
CA LEU A 580 9.45 31.48 -0.96
C LEU A 580 10.17 31.56 0.39
N ILE A 581 10.50 30.41 0.97
CA ILE A 581 11.25 30.34 2.23
C ILE A 581 12.64 30.92 2.07
N ILE A 582 13.36 30.61 0.98
CA ILE A 582 14.67 31.17 0.67
C ILE A 582 14.60 32.70 0.60
N PHE A 583 13.64 33.26 -0.15
CA PHE A 583 13.47 34.72 -0.26
C PHE A 583 13.18 35.37 1.10
N ARG A 584 12.26 34.79 1.88
CA ARG A 584 11.95 35.26 3.22
C ARG A 584 13.16 35.25 4.14
N MET A 585 13.94 34.18 4.11
CA MET A 585 15.15 34.03 4.92
C MET A 585 16.22 35.06 4.56
N ILE A 586 16.47 35.29 3.26
CA ILE A 586 17.39 36.30 2.78
C ILE A 586 16.93 37.67 3.30
N TYR A 587 15.66 38.03 3.10
CA TYR A 587 15.13 39.33 3.53
C TYR A 587 15.31 39.56 5.02
N VAL A 588 14.90 38.63 5.87
CA VAL A 588 14.99 38.75 7.34
C VAL A 588 16.44 38.83 7.81
N LYS A 589 17.31 37.97 7.29
CA LYS A 589 18.72 37.93 7.72
C LYS A 589 19.50 39.15 7.23
N GLU A 590 19.32 39.57 5.97
CA GLU A 590 19.97 40.80 5.48
C GLU A 590 19.55 42.04 6.25
N THR A 591 18.26 42.18 6.61
CA THR A 591 17.76 43.33 7.36
C THR A 591 18.39 43.38 8.76
N LYS A 592 18.45 42.23 9.44
CA LYS A 592 19.08 42.13 10.75
C LYS A 592 20.58 42.40 10.72
N GLN A 593 21.30 41.87 9.75
CA GLN A 593 22.75 42.13 9.61
C GLN A 593 23.06 43.58 9.25
N LEU A 594 22.23 44.20 8.45
CA LEU A 594 22.39 45.60 8.07
C LEU A 594 22.25 46.50 9.30
N SER A 595 21.28 46.23 10.18
CA SER A 595 21.08 47.01 11.41
C SER A 595 22.27 46.86 12.38
N THR A 596 22.86 45.66 12.50
CA THR A 596 24.04 45.43 13.37
C THR A 596 25.30 46.11 12.82
N MET A 597 25.51 46.06 11.49
CA MET A 597 26.65 46.76 10.86
C MET A 597 26.55 48.28 10.94
N LEU A 598 25.35 48.86 10.76
CA LEU A 598 25.14 50.29 10.87
C LEU A 598 25.30 50.81 12.32
N LYS A 599 25.11 49.95 13.30
CA LYS A 599 25.34 50.26 14.71
C LYS A 599 26.78 50.10 15.15
N GLY A 600 27.67 49.64 14.29
CA GLY A 600 29.08 49.36 14.64
C GLY A 600 29.26 48.17 15.61
N GLU A 601 28.22 47.37 15.83
CA GLU A 601 28.26 46.16 16.66
C GLU A 601 28.77 45.00 15.82
N GLU A 602 30.11 44.76 15.75
CA GLU A 602 30.71 43.55 15.11
C GLU A 602 30.94 42.38 16.08
#